data_0855dcc4a60a7501164fa2f808c6683e
#
_entry.id   0855dcc4a60a7501164fa2f808c6683e
#
_cell.length_a   1.000
_cell.length_b   1.000
_cell.length_c   1.000
_cell.angle_alpha   90.00
_cell.angle_beta   90.00
_cell.angle_gamma   90.00
#
_symmetry.space_group_name_H-M   'P 1'
#
loop_
_entity.id
_entity.type
_entity.pdbx_description
1 polymer ?
#
loop_
_entity_poly.entity_id
_entity_poly.type
_entity_poly.pdbx_seq_one_letter_code
_entity_poly.pdbx_strand_id
1 'polypeptide(L)'
;RSTLFPYTTLFRSEMLQRAVNLTMPRFPTYKAAIRKGVFWRYLEPNDRPGPFVQEDVKNPCQPMYFKANNRYLVRIYYYRNRIALEAHHSLGDGTGGMCVLQTLTATYLRLKGHTEIENGGFVLDILETPDPVELEDAYMKYANTYQLYQYNWYLHLRTDFLL
;
A
#
# COMPACT_ATOMS: atom_id res chain seq x y z
N ARG A 1 31.54 -0.19 32.67
CA ARG A 1 31.71 -0.24 31.21
C ARG A 1 30.39 0.19 30.60
N SER A 2 30.31 1.48 30.21
CA SER A 2 29.21 2.04 29.45
C SER A 2 29.27 1.46 28.04
N THR A 3 28.32 0.65 27.67
CA THR A 3 28.08 0.32 26.26
C THR A 3 27.37 1.51 25.60
N LEU A 4 28.18 2.38 25.03
CA LEU A 4 27.68 3.38 24.06
C LEU A 4 27.15 2.64 22.83
N PHE A 5 25.85 2.44 22.79
CA PHE A 5 25.19 2.09 21.54
C PHE A 5 25.24 3.32 20.62
N PRO A 6 25.74 3.20 19.38
CA PRO A 6 25.70 4.30 18.43
C PRO A 6 24.26 4.60 18.08
N TYR A 7 23.74 5.70 18.59
CA TYR A 7 22.36 6.21 18.39
C TYR A 7 22.06 6.66 16.96
N THR A 8 22.84 6.30 15.97
CA THR A 8 22.83 7.03 14.69
C THR A 8 22.20 6.30 13.51
N THR A 9 21.67 5.05 13.62
CA THR A 9 21.15 4.40 12.40
C THR A 9 20.00 3.40 12.62
N LEU A 10 19.47 3.25 13.81
CA LEU A 10 18.34 2.36 14.03
C LEU A 10 17.04 3.09 13.71
N PHE A 11 16.22 2.49 12.88
CA PHE A 11 14.83 2.91 12.70
C PHE A 11 14.17 3.01 14.08
N ARG A 12 13.61 4.15 14.40
CA ARG A 12 12.74 4.26 15.56
C ARG A 12 11.37 3.74 15.11
N SER A 13 11.06 2.53 15.52
CA SER A 13 9.78 1.86 15.16
C SER A 13 8.56 2.70 15.53
N GLU A 14 8.61 3.38 16.68
CA GLU A 14 7.55 4.31 17.12
C GLU A 14 7.37 5.49 16.17
N MET A 15 8.47 6.07 15.68
CA MET A 15 8.42 7.18 14.73
C MET A 15 7.92 6.71 13.37
N LEU A 16 8.29 5.52 12.92
CA LEU A 16 7.76 4.93 11.71
C LEU A 16 6.27 4.62 11.85
N GLN A 17 5.84 4.09 13.00
CA GLN A 17 4.42 3.88 13.28
C GLN A 17 3.63 5.21 13.24
N ARG A 18 4.20 6.28 13.77
CA ARG A 18 3.60 7.61 13.68
C ARG A 18 3.50 8.09 12.22
N ALA A 19 4.56 7.89 11.43
CA ALA A 19 4.54 8.23 10.01
C ALA A 19 3.44 7.45 9.27
N VAL A 20 3.29 6.15 9.55
CA VAL A 20 2.22 5.30 8.99
C VAL A 20 0.85 5.88 9.32
N ASN A 21 0.60 6.21 10.58
CA ASN A 21 -0.68 6.74 11.02
C ASN A 21 -1.03 8.09 10.37
N LEU A 22 -0.02 8.90 10.06
CA LEU A 22 -0.18 10.18 9.34
C LEU A 22 -0.38 9.99 7.83
N THR A 23 0.26 8.98 7.24
CA THR A 23 0.25 8.75 5.80
C THR A 23 -1.02 8.01 5.35
N MET A 24 -1.48 7.00 6.09
CA MET A 24 -2.59 6.13 5.66
C MET A 24 -3.89 6.87 5.32
N PRO A 25 -4.30 7.96 6.01
CA PRO A 25 -5.50 8.70 5.64
C PRO A 25 -5.47 9.30 4.22
N ARG A 26 -4.28 9.59 3.69
CA ARG A 26 -4.10 10.13 2.32
C ARG A 26 -4.41 9.08 1.23
N PHE A 27 -4.42 7.78 1.60
CA PHE A 27 -4.59 6.67 0.67
C PHE A 27 -5.82 5.82 1.02
N PRO A 28 -7.05 6.28 0.72
CA PRO A 28 -8.28 5.58 1.10
C PRO A 28 -8.39 4.17 0.55
N THR A 29 -7.90 3.90 -0.67
CA THR A 29 -7.87 2.57 -1.27
C THR A 29 -7.02 1.59 -0.47
N TYR A 30 -5.91 2.06 0.10
CA TYR A 30 -5.03 1.27 0.97
C TYR A 30 -5.54 1.22 2.42
N LYS A 31 -6.42 2.16 2.79
CA LYS A 31 -7.11 2.18 4.09
C LYS A 31 -8.39 1.33 4.03
N ALA A 32 -8.28 0.10 3.57
CA ALA A 32 -9.39 -0.81 3.40
C ALA A 32 -9.19 -2.12 4.19
N ALA A 33 -10.31 -2.72 4.58
CA ALA A 33 -10.38 -4.03 5.21
C ALA A 33 -11.23 -4.98 4.36
N ILE A 34 -10.85 -6.26 4.32
CA ILE A 34 -11.67 -7.28 3.67
C ILE A 34 -12.76 -7.79 4.62
N ARG A 35 -13.99 -7.85 4.12
CA ARG A 35 -15.13 -8.47 4.79
C ARG A 35 -15.61 -9.69 4.04
N LYS A 36 -16.17 -10.61 4.79
CA LYS A 36 -16.85 -11.79 4.25
C LYS A 36 -18.35 -11.54 4.20
N GLY A 37 -18.90 -11.48 2.99
CA GLY A 37 -20.34 -11.57 2.78
C GLY A 37 -20.81 -13.02 2.81
N VAL A 38 -22.07 -13.25 2.45
CA VAL A 38 -22.66 -14.61 2.42
C VAL A 38 -21.99 -15.48 1.35
N PHE A 39 -21.78 -14.93 0.16
CA PHE A 39 -21.22 -15.68 -0.99
C PHE A 39 -19.91 -15.10 -1.53
N TRP A 40 -19.54 -13.84 -1.16
CA TRP A 40 -18.38 -13.15 -1.67
C TRP A 40 -17.63 -12.39 -0.59
N ARG A 41 -16.45 -11.91 -0.93
CA ARG A 41 -15.69 -10.97 -0.10
C ARG A 41 -15.73 -9.59 -0.75
N TYR A 42 -15.72 -8.54 0.07
CA TYR A 42 -15.70 -7.16 -0.39
C TYR A 42 -14.76 -6.32 0.47
N LEU A 43 -14.33 -5.19 -0.06
CA LEU A 43 -13.54 -4.22 0.64
C LEU A 43 -14.46 -3.17 1.27
N GLU A 44 -14.13 -2.76 2.47
CA GLU A 44 -14.80 -1.64 3.17
C GLU A 44 -13.76 -0.68 3.74
N PRO A 45 -14.09 0.60 3.92
CA PRO A 45 -13.21 1.54 4.64
C PRO A 45 -12.84 1.00 6.03
N ASN A 46 -11.60 1.24 6.43
CA ASN A 46 -11.07 0.78 7.71
C ASN A 46 -10.75 1.98 8.61
N ASP A 47 -11.59 2.24 9.61
CA ASP A 47 -11.44 3.38 10.54
C ASP A 47 -10.44 3.13 11.67
N ARG A 48 -9.78 1.98 11.69
CA ARG A 48 -8.77 1.66 12.68
C ARG A 48 -7.49 2.46 12.44
N PRO A 49 -6.66 2.63 13.49
CA PRO A 49 -5.30 3.13 13.32
C PRO A 49 -4.56 2.35 12.22
N GLY A 50 -3.52 2.93 11.64
CA GLY A 50 -2.74 2.32 10.56
C GLY A 50 -2.26 0.90 10.85
N PRO A 51 -1.76 0.19 9.84
CA PRO A 51 -1.17 -1.12 10.03
C PRO A 51 0.03 -1.04 10.99
N PHE A 52 0.27 -2.11 11.75
CA PHE A 52 1.43 -2.16 12.62
C PHE A 52 2.72 -2.32 11.82
N VAL A 53 3.75 -1.52 12.18
CA VAL A 53 5.08 -1.71 11.64
C VAL A 53 5.74 -2.94 12.28
N GLN A 54 6.45 -3.71 11.49
CA GLN A 54 7.06 -4.97 11.91
C GLN A 54 8.52 -5.02 11.47
N GLU A 55 9.36 -5.70 12.26
CA GLU A 55 10.71 -5.98 11.82
C GLU A 55 10.69 -7.03 10.69
N ASP A 56 11.49 -6.78 9.64
CA ASP A 56 11.60 -7.65 8.48
C ASP A 56 12.56 -8.82 8.76
N VAL A 57 12.03 -9.82 9.45
CA VAL A 57 12.76 -11.03 9.87
C VAL A 57 12.25 -12.30 9.18
N LYS A 58 11.26 -12.18 8.31
CA LYS A 58 10.62 -13.31 7.64
C LYS A 58 10.74 -13.20 6.12
N ASN A 59 10.56 -14.33 5.45
CA ASN A 59 10.44 -14.32 3.99
C ASN A 59 9.22 -13.50 3.55
N PRO A 60 9.30 -12.77 2.42
CA PRO A 60 8.17 -12.06 1.87
C PRO A 60 7.04 -13.01 1.43
N CYS A 61 5.87 -12.45 1.14
CA CYS A 61 4.70 -13.17 0.66
C CYS A 61 4.15 -14.26 1.61
N GLN A 62 4.39 -14.13 2.91
CA GLN A 62 3.75 -14.98 3.90
C GLN A 62 2.25 -14.69 4.00
N PRO A 63 1.40 -15.68 4.37
CA PRO A 63 -0.02 -15.45 4.59
C PRO A 63 -0.29 -14.23 5.48
N MET A 64 -1.24 -13.39 5.06
CA MET A 64 -1.62 -12.20 5.82
C MET A 64 -2.68 -12.54 6.88
N TYR A 65 -2.32 -12.39 8.15
CA TYR A 65 -3.24 -12.49 9.27
C TYR A 65 -3.85 -11.12 9.58
N PHE A 66 -4.87 -10.72 8.82
CA PHE A 66 -5.47 -9.37 8.86
C PHE A 66 -5.92 -8.93 10.25
N LYS A 67 -6.45 -9.86 11.07
CA LYS A 67 -6.93 -9.53 12.43
C LYS A 67 -5.82 -8.98 13.33
N ALA A 68 -4.60 -9.52 13.19
CA ALA A 68 -3.45 -9.10 13.98
C ALA A 68 -2.82 -7.77 13.50
N ASN A 69 -3.26 -7.24 12.36
CA ASN A 69 -2.72 -6.03 11.73
C ASN A 69 -3.82 -4.98 11.52
N ASN A 70 -4.62 -4.70 12.54
CA ASN A 70 -5.74 -3.76 12.45
C ASN A 70 -6.68 -4.00 11.25
N ARG A 71 -6.73 -5.22 10.72
CA ARG A 71 -7.46 -5.65 9.51
C ARG A 71 -6.97 -5.04 8.20
N TYR A 72 -5.84 -4.39 8.19
CA TYR A 72 -5.24 -3.88 6.96
C TYR A 72 -4.74 -5.02 6.06
N LEU A 73 -4.89 -4.80 4.75
CA LEU A 73 -4.34 -5.63 3.68
C LEU A 73 -2.94 -5.16 3.26
N VAL A 74 -2.31 -4.36 4.10
CA VAL A 74 -0.97 -3.80 3.92
C VAL A 74 -0.14 -4.16 5.11
N ARG A 75 1.12 -4.54 4.88
CA ARG A 75 2.14 -4.72 5.91
C ARG A 75 3.29 -3.77 5.64
N ILE A 76 3.82 -3.17 6.71
CA ILE A 76 4.94 -2.27 6.64
C ILE A 76 6.05 -2.87 7.50
N TYR A 77 7.20 -3.06 6.86
CA TYR A 77 8.37 -3.65 7.48
C TYR A 77 9.52 -2.66 7.54
N TYR A 78 10.36 -2.83 8.54
CA TYR A 78 11.62 -2.14 8.62
C TYR A 78 12.75 -3.12 8.93
N TYR A 79 13.91 -2.85 8.37
CA TYR A 79 15.14 -3.55 8.70
C TYR A 79 16.34 -2.62 8.47
N ARG A 80 17.14 -2.38 9.51
CA ARG A 80 18.28 -1.43 9.47
C ARG A 80 17.85 -0.06 8.94
N ASN A 81 18.18 0.27 7.68
CA ASN A 81 17.86 1.53 6.99
C ASN A 81 16.86 1.36 5.84
N ARG A 82 16.14 0.25 5.80
CA ARG A 82 15.14 -0.09 4.78
C ARG A 82 13.73 -0.05 5.34
N ILE A 83 12.81 0.58 4.63
CA ILE A 83 11.36 0.42 4.77
C ILE A 83 10.90 -0.43 3.60
N ALA A 84 10.02 -1.38 3.85
CA ALA A 84 9.38 -2.18 2.83
C ALA A 84 7.86 -2.17 3.03
N LEU A 85 7.14 -2.15 1.90
CA LEU A 85 5.69 -2.23 1.83
C LEU A 85 5.31 -3.53 1.14
N GLU A 86 4.42 -4.27 1.74
CA GLU A 86 3.75 -5.42 1.14
C GLU A 86 2.25 -5.18 1.18
N ALA A 87 1.61 -5.17 0.03
CA ALA A 87 0.18 -4.90 -0.10
C ALA A 87 -0.51 -6.01 -0.89
N HIS A 88 -1.74 -6.33 -0.51
CA HIS A 88 -2.58 -7.21 -1.30
C HIS A 88 -2.98 -6.51 -2.59
N HIS A 89 -2.83 -7.20 -3.72
CA HIS A 89 -2.99 -6.62 -5.06
C HIS A 89 -4.41 -6.11 -5.37
N SER A 90 -5.41 -6.45 -4.54
CA SER A 90 -6.76 -5.91 -4.66
C SER A 90 -6.88 -4.43 -4.25
N LEU A 91 -5.85 -3.85 -3.63
CA LEU A 91 -5.85 -2.45 -3.19
C LEU A 91 -5.37 -1.48 -4.26
N GLY A 92 -4.61 -1.97 -5.23
CA GLY A 92 -4.02 -1.16 -6.28
C GLY A 92 -2.88 -1.89 -6.98
N ASP A 93 -2.30 -1.20 -7.93
CA ASP A 93 -1.15 -1.66 -8.71
C ASP A 93 0.19 -1.28 -8.06
N GLY A 94 1.29 -1.57 -8.78
CA GLY A 94 2.63 -1.24 -8.33
C GLY A 94 2.87 0.27 -8.23
N THR A 95 2.24 1.08 -9.08
CA THR A 95 2.37 2.54 -9.07
C THR A 95 1.74 3.14 -7.81
N GLY A 96 0.52 2.71 -7.48
CA GLY A 96 -0.13 3.10 -6.24
C GLY A 96 0.67 2.68 -5.00
N GLY A 97 1.23 1.45 -5.01
CA GLY A 97 2.13 0.99 -3.94
C GLY A 97 3.38 1.85 -3.78
N MET A 98 3.96 2.33 -4.89
CA MET A 98 5.11 3.25 -4.87
C MET A 98 4.75 4.62 -4.30
N CYS A 99 3.56 5.16 -4.62
CA CYS A 99 3.08 6.40 -4.01
C CYS A 99 2.97 6.28 -2.50
N VAL A 100 2.37 5.20 -2.00
CA VAL A 100 2.28 4.94 -0.55
C VAL A 100 3.66 4.84 0.08
N LEU A 101 4.57 4.05 -0.50
CA LEU A 101 5.91 3.81 0.06
C LEU A 101 6.76 5.08 0.08
N GLN A 102 6.75 5.87 -1.00
CA GLN A 102 7.54 7.10 -1.08
C GLN A 102 6.98 8.19 -0.17
N THR A 103 5.66 8.36 -0.13
CA THR A 103 5.00 9.34 0.78
C THR A 103 5.26 8.97 2.24
N LEU A 104 5.15 7.67 2.59
CA LEU A 104 5.48 7.19 3.93
C LEU A 104 6.94 7.46 4.30
N THR A 105 7.86 7.16 3.38
CA THR A 105 9.29 7.37 3.61
C THR A 105 9.60 8.86 3.79
N ALA A 106 9.06 9.73 2.95
CA ALA A 106 9.19 11.17 3.08
C ALA A 106 8.63 11.68 4.42
N THR A 107 7.43 11.22 4.80
CA THR A 107 6.81 11.57 6.09
C THR A 107 7.68 11.13 7.26
N TYR A 108 8.23 9.91 7.23
CA TYR A 108 9.14 9.40 8.24
C TYR A 108 10.41 10.25 8.35
N LEU A 109 11.03 10.60 7.22
CA LEU A 109 12.24 11.41 7.19
C LEU A 109 11.98 12.85 7.69
N ARG A 110 10.85 13.45 7.32
CA ARG A 110 10.42 14.76 7.85
C ARG A 110 10.25 14.74 9.38
N LEU A 111 9.67 13.68 9.92
CA LEU A 111 9.58 13.49 11.38
C LEU A 111 10.96 13.33 12.04
N LYS A 112 11.97 12.86 11.30
CA LYS A 112 13.37 12.81 11.76
C LYS A 112 14.10 14.15 11.68
N GLY A 113 13.49 15.18 11.07
CA GLY A 113 14.07 16.51 10.95
C GLY A 113 14.55 16.87 9.53
N HIS A 114 14.35 16.00 8.55
CA HIS A 114 14.65 16.28 7.12
C HIS A 114 13.50 17.06 6.49
N THR A 115 13.40 18.34 6.81
CA THR A 115 12.30 19.21 6.34
C THR A 115 12.48 19.67 4.89
N GLU A 116 13.66 19.47 4.32
CA GLU A 116 14.00 19.79 2.93
C GLU A 116 13.34 18.87 1.90
N ILE A 117 12.74 17.76 2.32
CA ILE A 117 12.06 16.84 1.40
C ILE A 117 10.76 17.46 0.93
N GLU A 118 10.66 17.76 -0.34
CA GLU A 118 9.47 18.36 -0.95
C GLU A 118 8.45 17.31 -1.40
N ASN A 119 7.20 17.73 -1.60
CA ASN A 119 6.18 16.95 -2.27
C ASN A 119 6.43 16.97 -3.79
N GLY A 120 6.09 15.91 -4.49
CA GLY A 120 6.22 15.81 -5.94
C GLY A 120 6.51 14.40 -6.42
N GLY A 121 6.26 14.14 -7.69
CA GLY A 121 6.35 12.79 -8.24
C GLY A 121 5.41 11.82 -7.54
N PHE A 122 5.96 10.82 -6.87
CA PHE A 122 5.19 9.87 -6.06
C PHE A 122 5.02 10.28 -4.59
N VAL A 123 5.62 11.41 -4.16
CA VAL A 123 5.49 11.92 -2.79
C VAL A 123 4.30 12.87 -2.73
N LEU A 124 3.19 12.40 -2.20
CA LEU A 124 1.96 13.17 -2.07
C LEU A 124 1.93 13.98 -0.78
N ASP A 125 1.17 15.08 -0.78
CA ASP A 125 0.91 15.84 0.43
C ASP A 125 -0.08 15.07 1.32
N ILE A 126 0.36 14.74 2.54
CA ILE A 126 -0.48 14.01 3.50
C ILE A 126 -1.62 14.85 4.09
N LEU A 127 -1.59 16.18 3.91
CA LEU A 127 -2.63 17.10 4.37
C LEU A 127 -3.68 17.35 3.30
N GLU A 128 -3.38 17.01 2.04
CA GLU A 128 -4.29 17.20 0.93
C GLU A 128 -5.35 16.11 0.91
N THR A 129 -6.60 16.50 0.62
CA THR A 129 -7.68 15.55 0.40
C THR A 129 -7.47 14.83 -0.93
N PRO A 130 -7.62 13.50 -0.99
CA PRO A 130 -7.49 12.76 -2.24
C PRO A 130 -8.45 13.28 -3.30
N ASP A 131 -7.95 13.49 -4.52
CA ASP A 131 -8.79 13.82 -5.66
C ASP A 131 -9.69 12.59 -5.99
N PRO A 132 -10.99 12.79 -6.28
CA PRO A 132 -11.86 11.72 -6.74
C PRO A 132 -11.30 10.89 -7.91
N VAL A 133 -10.51 11.52 -8.79
CA VAL A 133 -9.83 10.85 -9.91
C VAL A 133 -8.79 9.83 -9.43
N GLU A 134 -8.12 10.09 -8.29
CA GLU A 134 -7.17 9.14 -7.70
C GLU A 134 -7.84 7.87 -7.15
N LEU A 135 -9.15 7.93 -6.90
CA LEU A 135 -9.96 6.84 -6.37
C LEU A 135 -10.75 6.13 -7.46
N GLU A 136 -10.67 6.61 -8.70
CA GLU A 136 -11.43 6.07 -9.82
C GLU A 136 -10.90 4.68 -10.21
N ASP A 137 -11.83 3.74 -10.41
CA ASP A 137 -11.49 2.45 -11.01
C ASP A 137 -11.23 2.63 -12.52
N ALA A 138 -9.98 2.88 -12.87
CA ALA A 138 -9.55 3.04 -14.25
C ALA A 138 -9.89 1.83 -15.13
N TYR A 139 -9.95 0.62 -14.54
CA TYR A 139 -10.35 -0.58 -15.27
C TYR A 139 -11.79 -0.45 -15.75
N MET A 140 -12.74 -0.09 -14.89
CA MET A 140 -14.14 0.07 -15.26
C MET A 140 -14.35 1.17 -16.31
N LYS A 141 -13.54 2.21 -16.28
CA LYS A 141 -13.61 3.33 -17.24
C LYS A 141 -13.06 2.96 -18.62
N TYR A 142 -11.97 2.20 -18.67
CA TYR A 142 -11.24 1.95 -19.92
C TYR A 142 -11.38 0.52 -20.46
N ALA A 143 -11.84 -0.44 -19.63
CA ALA A 143 -11.96 -1.84 -20.02
C ALA A 143 -12.97 -2.06 -21.18
N ASN A 144 -14.00 -1.24 -21.27
CA ASN A 144 -14.98 -1.35 -22.36
C ASN A 144 -14.36 -1.18 -23.76
N THR A 145 -13.24 -0.49 -23.87
CA THR A 145 -12.51 -0.33 -25.13
C THR A 145 -11.64 -1.54 -25.44
N TYR A 146 -11.14 -2.24 -24.39
CA TYR A 146 -10.27 -3.42 -24.54
C TYR A 146 -11.04 -4.75 -24.57
N GLN A 147 -12.20 -4.85 -23.95
CA GLN A 147 -13.00 -6.08 -23.93
C GLN A 147 -13.45 -6.51 -25.34
N LEU A 148 -13.74 -5.57 -26.23
CA LEU A 148 -14.07 -5.89 -27.61
C LEU A 148 -12.89 -6.54 -28.37
N TYR A 149 -11.65 -6.16 -28.06
CA TYR A 149 -10.46 -6.75 -28.67
C TYR A 149 -10.14 -8.13 -28.08
N GLN A 150 -10.24 -8.30 -26.77
CA GLN A 150 -9.96 -9.60 -26.12
C GLN A 150 -11.06 -10.64 -26.35
N TYR A 151 -12.32 -10.22 -26.42
CA TYR A 151 -13.42 -11.14 -26.73
C TYR A 151 -13.31 -11.69 -28.15
N ASN A 152 -12.92 -10.88 -29.10
CA ASN A 152 -12.62 -11.32 -30.47
C ASN A 152 -11.40 -12.25 -30.54
N TRP A 153 -10.40 -12.04 -29.70
CA TRP A 153 -9.20 -12.88 -29.66
C TRP A 153 -9.49 -14.25 -29.04
N TYR A 154 -10.32 -14.30 -27.99
CA TYR A 154 -10.77 -15.56 -27.37
C TYR A 154 -11.71 -16.38 -28.30
N LEU A 155 -12.52 -15.73 -29.07
CA LEU A 155 -13.39 -16.39 -30.10
C LEU A 155 -12.54 -16.94 -31.25
N HIS A 156 -11.51 -16.25 -31.68
CA HIS A 156 -10.58 -16.74 -32.71
C HIS A 156 -9.79 -17.96 -32.24
N LEU A 157 -9.26 -17.96 -31.03
CA LEU A 157 -8.56 -19.13 -30.49
C LEU A 157 -9.46 -20.36 -30.29
N ARG A 158 -10.77 -20.16 -30.10
CA ARG A 158 -11.69 -21.28 -29.91
C ARG A 158 -12.16 -21.92 -31.25
N THR A 159 -12.08 -21.17 -32.33
CA THR A 159 -12.42 -21.69 -33.68
C THR A 159 -11.25 -22.43 -34.32
N ASP A 160 -10.00 -22.12 -33.96
CA ASP A 160 -8.82 -22.77 -34.54
C ASP A 160 -8.49 -24.14 -33.90
N PHE A 161 -9.19 -24.54 -32.84
CA PHE A 161 -9.05 -25.85 -32.19
C PHE A 161 -10.18 -26.83 -32.50
N LEU A 162 -11.08 -26.52 -33.44
CA LEU A 162 -12.23 -27.37 -33.82
C LEU A 162 -12.22 -27.78 -35.29
N LEU A 163 -11.05 -27.78 -35.95
CA LEU A 163 -10.88 -28.37 -37.29
C LEU A 163 -9.83 -29.46 -37.25
#